data_c6b599fb306ee6c0845719eabbeb2a07
#
_entry.id   c6b599fb306ee6c0845719eabbeb2a07
#
_cell.length_a   1.000
_cell.length_b   1.000
_cell.length_c   1.000
_cell.angle_alpha   90.00
_cell.angle_beta   90.00
_cell.angle_gamma   90.00
#
_symmetry.space_group_name_H-M   'P 1'
#
loop_
_entity.id
_entity.type
_entity.pdbx_description
1 polymer ?
#
loop_
_entity_poly.entity_id
_entity_poly.type
_entity_poly.pdbx_seq_one_letter_code
_entity_poly.pdbx_strand_id
1 'polypeptide(L)'
;MADRIYTAQSSRATSDIVTPFVLEESNTTRKVAYAKIVDNPNDKDAYVHCTIIHERKSLKDTWEPIKSINLATLKSGEGVRLDLSSAATKELKKALDTSYAVGKGGLPKGHQSLVVGPEDEVVIVKGREKEYIRKLIDGHYGEEIWRQLLESNPDLATKLSYAQIQASRKTELDKFEYALSQDYDESYWQKLLSEDDWVFGYGLSYYCLTMLNEQVLVGGKDILNRSGQIVDFLAASEGHARYVVLVEIKKPSTCLLGRQCRNHAFPISSDLAEAVAQVQGYIEAWGTNASRERFGFEQENNLTTAKPKGILVIGNTSELDTADKKRSFELFRKGLNQVEIITYDELFQRARFILGKKEFEKSSRGVISPTYGNTTPQIDYHDLPF
;
A
#
# COMPACT_ATOMS: atom_id res chain seq x y z
N MET A 1 -3.43 -15.87 -4.60
CA MET A 1 -2.40 -16.69 -3.89
C MET A 1 -1.07 -16.26 -4.44
N ALA A 2 -0.10 -15.95 -3.60
CA ALA A 2 1.23 -15.61 -4.10
C ALA A 2 1.90 -16.87 -4.67
N ASP A 3 2.38 -16.78 -5.90
CA ASP A 3 3.15 -17.86 -6.52
C ASP A 3 4.43 -18.09 -5.71
N ARG A 4 4.60 -19.31 -5.22
CA ARG A 4 5.79 -19.67 -4.47
C ARG A 4 6.87 -20.14 -5.45
N ILE A 5 8.01 -19.47 -5.42
CA ILE A 5 9.18 -19.87 -6.20
C ILE A 5 9.95 -20.92 -5.42
N TYR A 6 10.17 -22.09 -6.00
CA TYR A 6 10.96 -23.18 -5.45
C TYR A 6 12.28 -23.33 -6.19
N THR A 7 13.32 -23.73 -5.48
CA THR A 7 14.62 -24.06 -6.07
C THR A 7 14.83 -25.56 -6.03
N ALA A 8 15.15 -26.17 -7.15
CA ALA A 8 15.47 -27.58 -7.22
C ALA A 8 16.91 -27.78 -7.74
N GLN A 9 17.57 -28.77 -7.20
CA GLN A 9 18.89 -29.21 -7.64
C GLN A 9 18.79 -30.65 -8.16
N SER A 10 19.08 -30.84 -9.43
CA SER A 10 19.00 -32.16 -10.09
C SER A 10 20.38 -32.73 -10.36
N SER A 11 20.56 -34.02 -10.03
CA SER A 11 21.69 -34.87 -10.39
C SER A 11 21.27 -35.93 -11.43
N ARG A 12 22.11 -36.91 -11.72
CA ARG A 12 21.77 -37.97 -12.69
C ARG A 12 20.65 -38.92 -12.24
N ALA A 13 20.48 -39.11 -10.94
CA ALA A 13 19.58 -40.09 -10.37
C ALA A 13 18.50 -39.49 -9.46
N THR A 14 18.70 -38.29 -8.97
CA THR A 14 17.79 -37.66 -8.00
C THR A 14 17.69 -36.18 -8.22
N SER A 15 16.53 -35.61 -7.84
CA SER A 15 16.29 -34.16 -7.85
C SER A 15 15.74 -33.75 -6.48
N ASP A 16 16.47 -32.89 -5.78
CA ASP A 16 16.08 -32.36 -4.48
C ASP A 16 15.41 -31.00 -4.65
N ILE A 17 14.24 -30.82 -4.09
CA ILE A 17 13.65 -29.48 -3.93
C ILE A 17 14.33 -28.85 -2.70
N VAL A 18 15.24 -27.92 -2.94
CA VAL A 18 16.11 -27.32 -1.91
C VAL A 18 15.32 -26.39 -0.98
N THR A 19 14.29 -25.71 -1.50
CA THR A 19 13.43 -24.85 -0.69
C THR A 19 12.48 -25.67 0.15
N PRO A 20 12.54 -25.58 1.51
CA PRO A 20 11.65 -26.33 2.37
C PRO A 20 10.20 -25.83 2.25
N PHE A 21 9.25 -26.77 2.30
CA PHE A 21 7.84 -26.46 2.46
C PHE A 21 7.53 -26.22 3.94
N VAL A 22 7.24 -24.97 4.31
CA VAL A 22 6.90 -24.64 5.70
C VAL A 22 5.46 -25.06 5.97
N LEU A 23 5.26 -26.02 6.88
CA LEU A 23 3.96 -26.55 7.28
C LEU A 23 3.35 -25.75 8.43
N GLU A 24 4.16 -25.45 9.44
CA GLU A 24 3.82 -24.61 10.59
C GLU A 24 5.07 -23.86 11.03
N GLU A 25 4.93 -22.60 11.45
CA GLU A 25 6.03 -21.79 11.94
C GLU A 25 5.59 -20.88 13.09
N SER A 26 6.46 -20.78 14.10
CA SER A 26 6.38 -19.83 15.20
C SER A 26 7.73 -19.10 15.33
N ASN A 27 7.86 -18.21 16.30
CA ASN A 27 9.11 -17.48 16.52
C ASN A 27 10.31 -18.39 16.86
N THR A 28 10.06 -19.57 17.43
CA THR A 28 11.12 -20.47 17.93
C THR A 28 11.04 -21.89 17.42
N THR A 29 9.92 -22.29 16.81
CA THR A 29 9.73 -23.65 16.31
C THR A 29 9.10 -23.63 14.93
N ARG A 30 9.49 -24.55 14.05
CA ARG A 30 8.79 -24.80 12.79
C ARG A 30 8.75 -26.28 12.44
N LYS A 31 7.75 -26.67 11.65
CA LYS A 31 7.68 -27.96 10.98
C LYS A 31 7.82 -27.71 9.49
N VAL A 32 8.75 -28.41 8.87
CA VAL A 32 9.04 -28.28 7.43
C VAL A 32 9.03 -29.63 6.77
N ALA A 33 8.66 -29.67 5.50
CA ALA A 33 8.80 -30.83 4.63
C ALA A 33 9.84 -30.55 3.55
N TYR A 34 10.72 -31.50 3.32
CA TYR A 34 11.65 -31.54 2.19
C TYR A 34 11.21 -32.64 1.25
N ALA A 35 11.17 -32.37 -0.03
CA ALA A 35 10.83 -33.35 -1.04
C ALA A 35 12.02 -33.64 -1.93
N LYS A 36 12.23 -34.93 -2.18
CA LYS A 36 13.24 -35.45 -3.10
C LYS A 36 12.56 -36.31 -4.13
N ILE A 37 12.81 -36.03 -5.40
CA ILE A 37 12.32 -36.81 -6.52
C ILE A 37 13.39 -37.87 -6.82
N VAL A 38 12.99 -39.13 -6.76
CA VAL A 38 13.89 -40.27 -6.95
C VAL A 38 13.38 -41.15 -8.08
N ASP A 39 14.28 -41.74 -8.84
CA ASP A 39 13.92 -42.76 -9.81
C ASP A 39 13.62 -44.06 -9.06
N ASN A 40 12.37 -44.51 -9.10
CA ASN A 40 11.91 -45.72 -8.46
C ASN A 40 11.64 -46.81 -9.52
N PRO A 41 12.58 -47.75 -9.74
CA PRO A 41 12.41 -48.77 -10.76
C PRO A 41 11.27 -49.75 -10.47
N ASN A 42 10.86 -49.88 -9.20
CA ASN A 42 9.85 -50.85 -8.76
C ASN A 42 8.42 -50.29 -8.89
N ASP A 43 8.27 -48.95 -8.78
CA ASP A 43 6.99 -48.28 -8.86
C ASP A 43 7.19 -46.87 -9.46
N LYS A 44 6.81 -46.71 -10.71
CA LYS A 44 6.97 -45.45 -11.45
C LYS A 44 6.13 -44.30 -10.93
N ASP A 45 5.07 -44.59 -10.18
CA ASP A 45 4.18 -43.59 -9.57
C ASP A 45 4.61 -43.17 -8.16
N ALA A 46 5.55 -43.93 -7.53
CA ALA A 46 6.07 -43.65 -6.21
C ALA A 46 7.49 -43.01 -6.25
N TYR A 47 7.60 -41.85 -6.88
CA TYR A 47 8.88 -41.19 -7.12
C TYR A 47 9.17 -39.99 -6.18
N VAL A 48 8.29 -39.65 -5.25
CA VAL A 48 8.52 -38.57 -4.27
C VAL A 48 8.88 -39.13 -2.90
N HIS A 49 10.09 -38.84 -2.45
CA HIS A 49 10.50 -39.10 -1.09
C HIS A 49 10.39 -37.85 -0.24
N CYS A 50 9.63 -37.89 0.86
CA CYS A 50 9.35 -36.76 1.72
C CYS A 50 10.02 -36.94 3.10
N THR A 51 10.68 -35.89 3.57
CA THR A 51 11.24 -35.83 4.93
C THR A 51 10.60 -34.71 5.70
N ILE A 52 9.96 -34.99 6.83
CA ILE A 52 9.35 -34.00 7.70
C ILE A 52 10.26 -33.78 8.90
N ILE A 53 10.57 -32.52 9.19
CA ILE A 53 11.47 -32.12 10.28
C ILE A 53 10.75 -31.13 11.20
N HIS A 54 10.86 -31.33 12.51
CA HIS A 54 10.53 -30.36 13.52
C HIS A 54 11.79 -29.64 13.98
N GLU A 55 11.91 -28.36 13.69
CA GLU A 55 13.07 -27.53 14.00
C GLU A 55 12.78 -26.57 15.14
N ARG A 56 13.82 -26.29 15.93
CA ARG A 56 13.76 -25.29 17.01
C ARG A 56 14.99 -24.40 16.97
N LYS A 57 14.77 -23.09 17.22
CA LYS A 57 15.84 -22.09 17.35
C LYS A 57 15.60 -21.16 18.53
N SER A 58 16.62 -20.41 18.95
CA SER A 58 16.45 -19.28 19.84
C SER A 58 15.82 -18.08 19.11
N LEU A 59 15.22 -17.14 19.85
CA LEU A 59 14.55 -15.97 19.25
C LEU A 59 15.45 -15.11 18.36
N LYS A 60 16.78 -15.09 18.68
CA LYS A 60 17.78 -14.27 17.98
C LYS A 60 18.48 -14.99 16.84
N ASP A 61 18.29 -16.32 16.70
CA ASP A 61 19.02 -17.13 15.75
C ASP A 61 18.27 -17.29 14.43
N THR A 62 18.99 -17.59 13.37
CA THR A 62 18.45 -18.04 12.09
C THR A 62 18.17 -19.54 12.10
N TRP A 63 17.38 -20.03 11.13
CA TRP A 63 17.15 -21.46 10.97
C TRP A 63 18.40 -22.13 10.41
N GLU A 64 18.95 -23.10 11.15
CA GLU A 64 20.12 -23.89 10.72
C GLU A 64 19.72 -25.32 10.36
N PRO A 65 20.46 -25.99 9.45
CA PRO A 65 20.21 -27.39 9.13
C PRO A 65 20.35 -28.26 10.36
N ILE A 66 19.36 -29.13 10.58
CA ILE A 66 19.33 -30.01 11.78
C ILE A 66 20.28 -31.18 11.63
N LYS A 67 21.01 -31.49 12.73
CA LYS A 67 21.70 -32.75 12.89
C LYS A 67 20.68 -33.86 13.10
N SER A 68 20.84 -34.98 12.41
CA SER A 68 19.95 -36.15 12.56
C SER A 68 19.93 -36.66 14.00
N ILE A 69 18.75 -37.05 14.48
CA ILE A 69 18.61 -37.79 15.74
C ILE A 69 18.82 -39.28 15.45
N ASN A 70 19.67 -39.95 16.25
CA ASN A 70 19.84 -41.39 16.13
C ASN A 70 18.65 -42.13 16.75
N LEU A 71 17.75 -42.60 15.91
CA LEU A 71 16.56 -43.35 16.34
C LEU A 71 16.86 -44.78 16.75
N ALA A 72 18.09 -45.28 16.51
CA ALA A 72 18.49 -46.64 16.91
C ALA A 72 18.61 -46.79 18.42
N THR A 73 18.59 -45.70 19.17
CA THR A 73 18.59 -45.71 20.65
C THR A 73 17.23 -45.96 21.28
N LEU A 74 16.15 -45.93 20.48
CA LEU A 74 14.79 -46.19 20.95
C LEU A 74 14.64 -47.66 21.39
N LYS A 75 14.03 -47.85 22.57
CA LYS A 75 13.69 -49.17 23.11
C LYS A 75 12.36 -49.66 22.54
N SER A 76 12.09 -50.96 22.73
CA SER A 76 10.79 -51.52 22.38
C SER A 76 9.66 -50.78 23.13
N GLY A 77 8.68 -50.27 22.39
CA GLY A 77 7.58 -49.49 22.93
C GLY A 77 7.85 -47.96 22.95
N GLU A 78 9.04 -47.50 22.59
CA GLU A 78 9.38 -46.08 22.41
C GLU A 78 9.25 -45.70 20.94
N GLY A 79 8.88 -44.45 20.67
CA GLY A 79 8.73 -43.92 19.33
C GLY A 79 8.78 -42.39 19.30
N VAL A 80 8.94 -41.81 18.11
CA VAL A 80 8.84 -40.38 17.90
C VAL A 80 7.48 -40.08 17.24
N ARG A 81 6.69 -39.26 17.89
CA ARG A 81 5.38 -38.82 17.40
C ARG A 81 5.45 -37.39 16.88
N LEU A 82 5.02 -37.19 15.65
CA LEU A 82 4.91 -35.89 15.04
C LEU A 82 3.44 -35.59 14.70
N ASP A 83 2.78 -34.74 15.48
CA ASP A 83 1.40 -34.34 15.22
C ASP A 83 1.39 -33.12 14.33
N LEU A 84 0.57 -33.14 13.28
CA LEU A 84 0.32 -32.02 12.38
C LEU A 84 -1.09 -31.50 12.64
N SER A 85 -1.22 -30.17 12.74
CA SER A 85 -2.53 -29.53 12.75
C SER A 85 -3.26 -29.73 11.40
N SER A 86 -4.57 -29.51 11.36
CA SER A 86 -5.33 -29.62 10.10
C SER A 86 -4.78 -28.69 9.02
N ALA A 87 -4.33 -27.48 9.40
CA ALA A 87 -3.69 -26.53 8.48
C ALA A 87 -2.35 -27.08 7.95
N ALA A 88 -1.47 -27.58 8.84
CA ALA A 88 -0.20 -28.19 8.46
C ALA A 88 -0.38 -29.43 7.58
N THR A 89 -1.40 -30.26 7.85
CA THR A 89 -1.74 -31.41 7.02
C THR A 89 -2.17 -30.99 5.61
N LYS A 90 -2.93 -29.88 5.49
CA LYS A 90 -3.30 -29.31 4.19
C LYS A 90 -2.08 -28.79 3.43
N GLU A 91 -1.14 -28.10 4.11
CA GLU A 91 0.09 -27.61 3.49
C GLU A 91 1.01 -28.80 3.10
N LEU A 92 1.08 -29.86 3.88
CA LEU A 92 1.81 -31.07 3.53
C LEU A 92 1.24 -31.73 2.26
N LYS A 93 -0.09 -31.88 2.19
CA LYS A 93 -0.74 -32.41 0.97
C LYS A 93 -0.35 -31.59 -0.24
N LYS A 94 -0.47 -30.26 -0.14
CA LYS A 94 -0.09 -29.34 -1.23
C LYS A 94 1.38 -29.44 -1.61
N ALA A 95 2.29 -29.62 -0.64
CA ALA A 95 3.72 -29.82 -0.89
C ALA A 95 3.99 -31.11 -1.66
N LEU A 96 3.26 -32.19 -1.33
CA LEU A 96 3.34 -33.47 -2.03
C LEU A 96 2.80 -33.35 -3.46
N ASP A 97 1.61 -32.78 -3.65
CA ASP A 97 0.98 -32.58 -4.96
C ASP A 97 1.94 -31.78 -5.87
N THR A 98 2.52 -30.66 -5.35
CA THR A 98 3.55 -29.88 -6.04
C THR A 98 4.76 -30.71 -6.44
N SER A 99 5.26 -31.56 -5.53
CA SER A 99 6.45 -32.37 -5.77
C SER A 99 6.18 -33.46 -6.83
N TYR A 100 5.00 -34.05 -6.82
CA TYR A 100 4.57 -34.98 -7.84
C TYR A 100 4.41 -34.32 -9.21
N ALA A 101 3.82 -33.11 -9.28
CA ALA A 101 3.72 -32.36 -10.51
C ALA A 101 5.11 -32.03 -11.10
N VAL A 102 6.04 -31.60 -10.27
CA VAL A 102 7.44 -31.33 -10.66
C VAL A 102 8.13 -32.58 -11.21
N GLY A 103 7.94 -33.73 -10.54
CA GLY A 103 8.52 -35.00 -10.97
C GLY A 103 7.98 -35.50 -12.31
N LYS A 104 6.66 -35.35 -12.52
CA LYS A 104 5.98 -35.74 -13.77
C LYS A 104 6.48 -34.93 -14.98
N GLY A 105 6.78 -33.64 -14.78
CA GLY A 105 7.32 -32.76 -15.84
C GLY A 105 8.80 -33.03 -16.20
N GLY A 106 9.51 -33.79 -15.37
CA GLY A 106 10.94 -34.05 -15.51
C GLY A 106 11.80 -32.79 -15.24
N LEU A 107 12.88 -32.93 -14.44
CA LEU A 107 13.80 -31.84 -14.15
C LEU A 107 15.08 -32.00 -14.95
N PRO A 108 15.47 -30.98 -15.77
CA PRO A 108 16.81 -30.95 -16.37
C PRO A 108 17.90 -30.93 -15.31
N LYS A 109 19.10 -31.45 -15.63
CA LYS A 109 20.24 -31.44 -14.71
C LYS A 109 20.64 -30.01 -14.30
N GLY A 110 21.03 -29.80 -13.05
CA GLY A 110 21.55 -28.56 -12.49
C GLY A 110 20.56 -27.86 -11.54
N HIS A 111 20.89 -26.62 -11.20
CA HIS A 111 20.03 -25.76 -10.39
C HIS A 111 18.90 -25.18 -11.25
N GLN A 112 17.67 -25.37 -10.81
CA GLN A 112 16.48 -24.88 -11.49
C GLN A 112 15.64 -24.03 -10.53
N SER A 113 15.06 -22.95 -11.03
CA SER A 113 13.98 -22.23 -10.34
C SER A 113 12.65 -22.70 -10.92
N LEU A 114 11.70 -23.02 -10.06
CA LEU A 114 10.40 -23.55 -10.42
C LEU A 114 9.33 -22.58 -9.95
N VAL A 115 8.35 -22.32 -10.81
CA VAL A 115 7.11 -21.64 -10.46
C VAL A 115 5.98 -22.64 -10.64
N VAL A 116 5.19 -22.86 -9.60
CA VAL A 116 4.02 -23.73 -9.66
C VAL A 116 2.78 -22.84 -9.75
N GLY A 117 2.11 -22.91 -10.89
CA GLY A 117 0.87 -22.22 -11.18
C GLY A 117 -0.36 -22.90 -10.58
N PRO A 118 -1.56 -22.30 -10.74
CA PRO A 118 -2.82 -22.97 -10.47
C PRO A 118 -2.94 -24.20 -11.39
N GLU A 119 -3.57 -25.27 -10.89
CA GLU A 119 -3.73 -26.55 -11.60
C GLU A 119 -2.46 -27.41 -11.72
N ASP A 120 -1.49 -27.23 -10.79
CA ASP A 120 -0.23 -27.98 -10.74
C ASP A 120 0.63 -27.87 -12.02
N GLU A 121 0.42 -26.82 -12.81
CA GLU A 121 1.25 -26.52 -13.96
C GLU A 121 2.62 -26.01 -13.47
N VAL A 122 3.67 -26.74 -13.77
CA VAL A 122 5.05 -26.41 -13.34
C VAL A 122 5.80 -25.76 -14.49
N VAL A 123 6.16 -24.50 -14.31
CA VAL A 123 7.04 -23.77 -15.24
C VAL A 123 8.47 -23.78 -14.70
N ILE A 124 9.37 -24.43 -15.41
CA ILE A 124 10.80 -24.43 -15.09
C ILE A 124 11.41 -23.13 -15.64
N VAL A 125 11.80 -22.22 -14.72
CA VAL A 125 12.47 -20.97 -15.09
C VAL A 125 13.98 -21.20 -15.06
N LYS A 126 14.60 -21.47 -16.21
CA LYS A 126 16.05 -21.57 -16.33
C LYS A 126 16.66 -20.19 -16.09
N GLY A 127 17.78 -20.12 -15.35
CA GLY A 127 18.40 -18.86 -14.95
C GLY A 127 18.74 -17.90 -16.11
N ARG A 128 18.99 -18.45 -17.31
CA ARG A 128 19.21 -17.66 -18.54
C ARG A 128 17.94 -17.04 -19.10
N GLU A 129 16.78 -17.65 -18.89
CA GLU A 129 15.50 -17.13 -19.41
C GLU A 129 15.12 -15.84 -18.69
N LYS A 130 15.37 -15.72 -17.38
CA LYS A 130 15.19 -14.45 -16.64
C LYS A 130 16.06 -13.34 -17.23
N GLU A 131 17.29 -13.66 -17.58
CA GLU A 131 18.22 -12.69 -18.19
C GLU A 131 17.79 -12.32 -19.62
N TYR A 132 17.29 -13.26 -20.40
CA TYR A 132 16.71 -12.99 -21.73
C TYR A 132 15.43 -12.17 -21.64
N ILE A 133 14.50 -12.54 -20.74
CA ILE A 133 13.27 -11.77 -20.52
C ILE A 133 13.62 -10.35 -20.07
N ARG A 134 14.57 -10.20 -19.14
CA ARG A 134 15.03 -8.89 -18.71
C ARG A 134 15.62 -8.09 -19.87
N LYS A 135 16.50 -8.68 -20.67
CA LYS A 135 17.07 -8.02 -21.86
C LYS A 135 16.02 -7.67 -22.91
N LEU A 136 14.98 -8.48 -23.06
CA LEU A 136 13.87 -8.19 -23.96
C LEU A 136 13.02 -7.04 -23.44
N ILE A 137 12.75 -7.00 -22.13
CA ILE A 137 11.97 -5.93 -21.48
C ILE A 137 12.76 -4.62 -21.45
N ASP A 138 14.06 -4.68 -21.08
CA ASP A 138 14.96 -3.51 -21.03
C ASP A 138 15.34 -3.01 -22.45
N GLY A 139 15.11 -3.81 -23.51
CA GLY A 139 15.35 -3.48 -24.89
C GLY A 139 14.11 -2.90 -25.60
N HIS A 140 14.24 -2.71 -26.93
CA HIS A 140 13.16 -2.15 -27.76
C HIS A 140 11.90 -3.04 -27.90
N TYR A 141 11.94 -4.26 -27.37
CA TYR A 141 10.82 -5.23 -27.45
C TYR A 141 9.82 -5.14 -26.28
N GLY A 142 10.09 -4.31 -25.28
CA GLY A 142 9.22 -4.21 -24.08
C GLY A 142 7.78 -3.82 -24.43
N GLU A 143 7.59 -2.84 -25.32
CA GLU A 143 6.26 -2.41 -25.76
C GLU A 143 5.53 -3.49 -26.56
N GLU A 144 6.25 -4.24 -27.42
CA GLU A 144 5.66 -5.31 -28.22
C GLU A 144 5.24 -6.49 -27.34
N ILE A 145 6.09 -6.88 -26.36
CA ILE A 145 5.76 -7.91 -25.38
C ILE A 145 4.52 -7.49 -24.58
N TRP A 146 4.44 -6.23 -24.17
CA TRP A 146 3.30 -5.69 -23.45
C TRP A 146 2.01 -5.72 -24.29
N ARG A 147 2.11 -5.32 -25.57
CA ARG A 147 0.98 -5.38 -26.51
C ARG A 147 0.48 -6.80 -26.70
N GLN A 148 1.37 -7.75 -26.93
CA GLN A 148 1.02 -9.17 -27.07
C GLN A 148 0.41 -9.73 -25.78
N LEU A 149 0.88 -9.31 -24.61
CA LEU A 149 0.30 -9.71 -23.33
C LEU A 149 -1.13 -9.16 -23.17
N LEU A 150 -1.37 -7.90 -23.55
CA LEU A 150 -2.69 -7.30 -23.54
C LEU A 150 -3.68 -8.03 -24.46
N GLU A 151 -3.22 -8.51 -25.62
CA GLU A 151 -4.04 -9.25 -26.57
C GLU A 151 -4.28 -10.69 -26.15
N SER A 152 -3.22 -11.40 -25.70
CA SER A 152 -3.28 -12.82 -25.37
C SER A 152 -3.82 -13.13 -23.98
N ASN A 153 -3.58 -12.24 -22.99
CA ASN A 153 -4.00 -12.43 -21.61
C ASN A 153 -4.28 -11.08 -20.91
N PRO A 154 -5.38 -10.41 -21.24
CA PRO A 154 -5.72 -9.09 -20.70
C PRO A 154 -5.86 -9.10 -19.16
N ASP A 155 -6.32 -10.19 -18.58
CA ASP A 155 -6.45 -10.32 -17.12
C ASP A 155 -5.08 -10.32 -16.42
N LEU A 156 -4.09 -11.00 -16.99
CA LEU A 156 -2.73 -10.99 -16.47
C LEU A 156 -2.09 -9.62 -16.64
N ALA A 157 -2.25 -9.00 -17.81
CA ALA A 157 -1.78 -7.64 -18.07
C ALA A 157 -2.34 -6.65 -17.05
N THR A 158 -3.65 -6.69 -16.78
CA THR A 158 -4.31 -5.85 -15.77
C THR A 158 -3.75 -6.09 -14.38
N LYS A 159 -3.54 -7.35 -13.97
CA LYS A 159 -2.96 -7.69 -12.66
C LYS A 159 -1.53 -7.19 -12.52
N LEU A 160 -0.71 -7.30 -13.58
CA LEU A 160 0.67 -6.81 -13.57
C LEU A 160 0.74 -5.29 -13.52
N SER A 161 -0.07 -4.59 -14.31
CA SER A 161 -0.19 -3.12 -14.25
C SER A 161 -0.59 -2.66 -12.85
N TYR A 162 -1.61 -3.29 -12.28
CA TYR A 162 -2.06 -2.95 -10.92
C TYR A 162 -0.97 -3.20 -9.88
N ALA A 163 -0.26 -4.34 -9.97
CA ALA A 163 0.84 -4.66 -9.06
C ALA A 163 2.00 -3.65 -9.18
N GLN A 164 2.31 -3.20 -10.39
CA GLN A 164 3.33 -2.19 -10.64
C GLN A 164 2.93 -0.84 -10.04
N ILE A 165 1.70 -0.38 -10.28
CA ILE A 165 1.18 0.87 -9.71
C ILE A 165 1.22 0.81 -8.17
N GLN A 166 0.81 -0.32 -7.58
CA GLN A 166 0.85 -0.49 -6.13
C GLN A 166 2.28 -0.49 -5.57
N ALA A 167 3.23 -1.09 -6.28
CA ALA A 167 4.64 -1.10 -5.88
C ALA A 167 5.27 0.31 -5.96
N SER A 168 4.99 1.06 -7.03
CA SER A 168 5.43 2.46 -7.18
C SER A 168 4.89 3.32 -6.04
N ARG A 169 3.57 3.34 -5.88
CA ARG A 169 2.90 4.11 -4.83
C ARG A 169 3.38 3.76 -3.42
N LYS A 170 3.71 2.48 -3.19
CA LYS A 170 4.30 2.07 -1.91
C LYS A 170 5.65 2.72 -1.68
N THR A 171 6.52 2.73 -2.69
CA THR A 171 7.84 3.36 -2.60
C THR A 171 7.72 4.86 -2.37
N GLU A 172 6.78 5.52 -3.04
CA GLU A 172 6.46 6.94 -2.89
C GLU A 172 5.94 7.25 -1.48
N LEU A 173 5.05 6.41 -0.97
CA LEU A 173 4.54 6.53 0.39
C LEU A 173 5.62 6.33 1.46
N ASP A 174 6.55 5.39 1.24
CA ASP A 174 7.69 5.18 2.14
C ASP A 174 8.63 6.41 2.14
N LYS A 175 8.82 7.08 0.99
CA LYS A 175 9.54 8.37 0.89
C LYS A 175 8.80 9.49 1.64
N PHE A 176 7.49 9.58 1.48
CA PHE A 176 6.67 10.58 2.17
C PHE A 176 6.74 10.40 3.69
N GLU A 177 6.63 9.16 4.19
CA GLU A 177 6.76 8.83 5.62
C GLU A 177 8.14 9.23 6.17
N TYR A 178 9.19 8.94 5.42
CA TYR A 178 10.54 9.37 5.77
C TYR A 178 10.65 10.89 5.81
N ALA A 179 10.09 11.58 4.81
CA ALA A 179 10.13 13.05 4.74
C ALA A 179 9.40 13.71 5.93
N LEU A 180 8.29 13.11 6.43
CA LEU A 180 7.62 13.60 7.63
C LEU A 180 8.48 13.56 8.90
N SER A 181 9.50 12.71 8.93
CA SER A 181 10.45 12.63 10.05
C SER A 181 11.59 13.63 9.94
N GLN A 182 11.68 14.38 8.83
CA GLN A 182 12.72 15.37 8.56
C GLN A 182 12.16 16.79 8.59
N ASP A 183 13.01 17.78 8.82
CA ASP A 183 12.65 19.21 8.75
C ASP A 183 13.01 19.78 7.37
N TYR A 184 12.32 19.30 6.33
CA TYR A 184 12.48 19.81 4.98
C TYR A 184 11.75 21.14 4.81
N ASP A 185 12.24 21.97 3.86
CA ASP A 185 11.61 23.24 3.49
C ASP A 185 10.37 23.03 2.61
N GLU A 186 9.66 24.14 2.36
CA GLU A 186 8.43 24.14 1.56
C GLU A 186 8.69 23.72 0.12
N SER A 187 9.85 24.09 -0.46
CA SER A 187 10.21 23.75 -1.83
C SER A 187 10.43 22.23 -2.03
N TYR A 188 10.96 21.56 -1.01
CA TYR A 188 11.04 20.09 -1.03
C TYR A 188 9.67 19.44 -1.06
N TRP A 189 8.73 19.94 -0.25
CA TRP A 189 7.36 19.42 -0.19
C TRP A 189 6.60 19.70 -1.47
N GLN A 190 6.78 20.89 -2.09
CA GLN A 190 6.22 21.18 -3.41
C GLN A 190 6.67 20.16 -4.42
N LYS A 191 7.97 19.90 -4.51
CA LYS A 191 8.53 18.93 -5.45
C LYS A 191 8.02 17.51 -5.18
N LEU A 192 8.01 17.05 -3.91
CA LEU A 192 7.53 15.73 -3.55
C LEU A 192 6.06 15.52 -3.95
N LEU A 193 5.21 16.50 -3.65
CA LEU A 193 3.78 16.43 -3.92
C LEU A 193 3.44 16.62 -5.41
N SER A 194 4.33 17.25 -6.19
CA SER A 194 4.16 17.36 -7.63
C SER A 194 4.52 16.06 -8.35
N GLU A 195 5.55 15.35 -7.89
CA GLU A 195 5.94 14.05 -8.42
C GLU A 195 4.91 12.96 -8.06
N ASP A 196 4.26 13.08 -6.91
CA ASP A 196 3.36 12.09 -6.32
C ASP A 196 1.91 12.61 -6.22
N ASP A 197 1.39 13.21 -7.27
CA ASP A 197 0.08 13.88 -7.34
C ASP A 197 -1.11 12.99 -6.97
N TRP A 198 -0.98 11.67 -7.12
CA TRP A 198 -1.99 10.69 -6.73
C TRP A 198 -2.39 10.76 -5.24
N VAL A 199 -1.53 11.33 -4.39
CA VAL A 199 -1.78 11.56 -2.96
C VAL A 199 -2.99 12.48 -2.78
N PHE A 200 -3.20 13.42 -3.70
CA PHE A 200 -4.38 14.28 -3.75
C PHE A 200 -5.57 13.63 -4.47
N GLY A 201 -5.34 12.55 -5.22
CA GLY A 201 -6.31 11.97 -6.16
C GLY A 201 -7.56 11.35 -5.54
N TYR A 202 -7.63 11.18 -4.21
CA TYR A 202 -8.79 10.56 -3.58
C TYR A 202 -9.19 11.25 -2.27
N GLY A 203 -10.40 11.77 -2.25
CA GLY A 203 -11.10 11.98 -0.98
C GLY A 203 -10.89 13.31 -0.29
N LEU A 204 -10.51 14.36 -1.00
CA LEU A 204 -10.71 15.73 -0.54
C LEU A 204 -12.16 16.10 -0.86
N SER A 205 -13.02 16.18 0.15
CA SER A 205 -14.42 16.67 0.05
C SER A 205 -15.16 16.26 -1.23
N TYR A 206 -15.24 14.96 -1.55
CA TYR A 206 -15.99 14.38 -2.67
C TYR A 206 -15.35 14.48 -4.08
N TYR A 207 -14.13 14.98 -4.22
CA TYR A 207 -13.50 15.14 -5.53
C TYR A 207 -12.20 14.34 -5.62
N CYS A 208 -12.04 13.61 -6.74
CA CYS A 208 -10.72 13.22 -7.20
C CYS A 208 -10.09 14.46 -7.83
N LEU A 209 -8.83 14.72 -7.56
CA LEU A 209 -8.09 15.85 -8.10
C LEU A 209 -7.05 15.37 -9.10
N THR A 210 -6.92 16.10 -10.20
CA THR A 210 -5.81 15.97 -11.15
C THR A 210 -5.04 17.27 -11.15
N MET A 211 -3.74 17.22 -10.94
CA MET A 211 -2.87 18.38 -11.04
C MET A 211 -2.79 18.83 -12.49
N LEU A 212 -3.01 20.12 -12.73
CA LEU A 212 -2.91 20.73 -14.05
C LEU A 212 -1.58 21.42 -14.24
N ASN A 213 -1.18 22.27 -13.28
CA ASN A 213 0.05 23.05 -13.34
C ASN A 213 0.55 23.40 -11.94
N GLU A 214 1.85 23.66 -11.84
CA GLU A 214 2.53 24.16 -10.65
C GLU A 214 2.86 25.64 -10.78
N GLN A 215 3.00 26.34 -9.66
CA GLN A 215 3.43 27.73 -9.58
C GLN A 215 2.64 28.66 -10.51
N VAL A 216 1.30 28.57 -10.44
CA VAL A 216 0.41 29.28 -11.36
C VAL A 216 0.11 30.69 -10.87
N LEU A 217 0.26 31.66 -11.77
CA LEU A 217 -0.13 33.04 -11.51
C LEU A 217 -1.66 33.17 -11.49
N VAL A 218 -2.26 33.37 -10.33
CA VAL A 218 -3.71 33.48 -10.16
C VAL A 218 -4.23 34.92 -10.28
N GLY A 219 -3.35 35.92 -10.23
CA GLY A 219 -3.72 37.32 -10.39
C GLY A 219 -2.85 38.28 -9.55
N GLY A 220 -3.33 39.51 -9.36
CA GLY A 220 -2.69 40.47 -8.46
C GLY A 220 -1.49 41.21 -9.06
N LYS A 221 -1.22 41.08 -10.38
CA LYS A 221 -0.24 41.93 -11.03
C LYS A 221 -0.77 43.34 -11.13
N ASP A 222 0.03 44.34 -10.71
CA ASP A 222 -0.26 45.73 -10.95
C ASP A 222 -0.19 46.07 -12.47
N ILE A 223 -0.57 47.30 -12.82
CA ILE A 223 -0.49 47.81 -14.20
C ILE A 223 0.94 47.70 -14.77
N LEU A 224 1.96 47.63 -13.90
CA LEU A 224 3.35 47.50 -14.28
C LEU A 224 3.84 46.01 -14.27
N ASN A 225 2.92 45.07 -14.18
CA ASN A 225 3.20 43.61 -14.17
C ASN A 225 4.06 43.14 -12.97
N ARG A 226 3.95 43.78 -11.78
CA ARG A 226 4.66 43.46 -10.54
C ARG A 226 3.71 42.85 -9.52
N SER A 227 4.27 42.12 -8.54
CA SER A 227 3.57 41.58 -7.36
C SER A 227 2.43 40.61 -7.68
N GLY A 228 2.61 39.71 -8.63
CA GLY A 228 1.62 38.66 -8.92
C GLY A 228 1.49 37.65 -7.79
N GLN A 229 0.27 37.16 -7.56
CA GLN A 229 -0.02 36.08 -6.63
C GLN A 229 0.17 34.72 -7.34
N ILE A 230 0.99 33.87 -6.76
CA ILE A 230 1.32 32.55 -7.32
C ILE A 230 0.83 31.50 -6.33
N VAL A 231 0.00 30.58 -6.81
CA VAL A 231 -0.44 29.40 -6.04
C VAL A 231 0.48 28.23 -6.34
N ASP A 232 0.72 27.38 -5.35
CA ASP A 232 1.64 26.26 -5.52
C ASP A 232 1.17 25.27 -6.59
N PHE A 233 -0.13 24.89 -6.56
CA PHE A 233 -0.69 24.02 -7.58
C PHE A 233 -2.07 24.48 -8.03
N LEU A 234 -2.29 24.37 -9.33
CA LEU A 234 -3.59 24.43 -9.95
C LEU A 234 -4.06 23.01 -10.25
N ALA A 235 -5.18 22.62 -9.69
CA ALA A 235 -5.79 21.31 -9.89
C ALA A 235 -7.19 21.42 -10.45
N ALA A 236 -7.69 20.34 -11.03
CA ALA A 236 -9.07 20.17 -11.43
C ALA A 236 -9.74 19.04 -10.66
N SER A 237 -10.98 19.22 -10.24
CA SER A 237 -11.80 18.11 -9.77
C SER A 237 -12.15 17.19 -10.94
N GLU A 238 -12.11 15.87 -10.73
CA GLU A 238 -12.56 14.91 -11.72
C GLU A 238 -14.04 14.57 -11.52
N GLY A 239 -14.76 14.43 -12.63
CA GLY A 239 -16.19 14.12 -12.66
C GLY A 239 -16.83 14.60 -13.94
N HIS A 240 -18.17 14.52 -14.01
CA HIS A 240 -18.92 14.99 -15.16
C HIS A 240 -18.80 16.52 -15.33
N ALA A 241 -18.74 17.25 -14.21
CA ALA A 241 -18.42 18.68 -14.17
C ALA A 241 -17.08 18.84 -13.43
N ARG A 242 -16.08 19.37 -14.12
CA ARG A 242 -14.74 19.62 -13.57
C ARG A 242 -14.64 21.07 -13.11
N TYR A 243 -14.09 21.29 -11.93
CA TYR A 243 -13.92 22.60 -11.33
C TYR A 243 -12.48 22.85 -10.96
N VAL A 244 -12.06 24.11 -11.03
CA VAL A 244 -10.74 24.55 -10.57
C VAL A 244 -10.62 24.42 -9.06
N VAL A 245 -9.48 23.90 -8.62
CA VAL A 245 -9.06 23.83 -7.22
C VAL A 245 -7.67 24.45 -7.09
N LEU A 246 -7.51 25.37 -6.16
CA LEU A 246 -6.24 26.02 -5.84
C LEU A 246 -5.64 25.34 -4.61
N VAL A 247 -4.40 24.83 -4.72
CA VAL A 247 -3.73 24.14 -3.62
C VAL A 247 -2.51 24.94 -3.17
N GLU A 248 -2.48 25.27 -1.90
CA GLU A 248 -1.36 25.91 -1.23
C GLU A 248 -0.78 24.96 -0.20
N ILE A 249 0.52 24.91 -0.09
CA ILE A 249 1.21 24.09 0.90
C ILE A 249 2.09 24.93 1.81
N LYS A 250 2.18 24.51 3.06
CA LYS A 250 3.09 25.02 4.06
C LYS A 250 3.85 23.83 4.68
N LYS A 251 4.82 24.08 5.52
CA LYS A 251 5.58 22.99 6.14
C LYS A 251 4.74 22.12 7.08
N PRO A 252 5.09 20.82 7.23
CA PRO A 252 4.51 19.96 8.28
C PRO A 252 4.78 20.46 9.69
N SER A 253 5.88 21.19 9.90
CA SER A 253 6.26 21.77 11.19
C SER A 253 5.58 23.11 11.50
N THR A 254 4.76 23.64 10.58
CA THR A 254 4.02 24.89 10.82
C THR A 254 2.99 24.68 11.92
N CYS A 255 3.00 25.52 12.95
CA CYS A 255 2.08 25.43 14.07
C CYS A 255 0.64 25.66 13.64
N LEU A 256 -0.28 24.86 14.16
CA LEU A 256 -1.72 24.98 13.90
C LEU A 256 -2.41 25.89 14.91
N LEU A 257 -1.95 25.88 16.16
CA LEU A 257 -2.60 26.56 17.27
C LEU A 257 -1.66 27.53 17.98
N GLY A 258 -2.23 28.61 18.48
CA GLY A 258 -1.57 29.55 19.35
C GLY A 258 -1.67 29.15 20.84
N ARG A 259 -1.29 30.06 21.73
CA ARG A 259 -1.35 29.83 23.17
C ARG A 259 -2.79 29.74 23.66
N GLN A 260 -3.02 28.91 24.68
CA GLN A 260 -4.33 28.72 25.31
C GLN A 260 -4.92 30.04 25.81
N CYS A 261 -6.17 30.26 25.47
CA CYS A 261 -7.00 31.35 25.96
C CYS A 261 -7.85 30.94 27.18
N ARG A 262 -8.77 31.82 27.60
CA ARG A 262 -9.77 31.49 28.65
C ARG A 262 -10.66 30.33 28.18
N ASN A 263 -11.22 29.58 29.14
CA ASN A 263 -12.18 28.49 28.90
C ASN A 263 -11.60 27.34 28.05
N HIS A 264 -10.32 27.02 28.22
CA HIS A 264 -9.65 25.92 27.52
C HIS A 264 -9.67 26.02 25.98
N ALA A 265 -9.96 27.19 25.43
CA ALA A 265 -9.92 27.40 23.99
C ALA A 265 -8.50 27.72 23.52
N PHE A 266 -8.15 27.28 22.34
CA PHE A 266 -6.92 27.58 21.66
C PHE A 266 -7.22 28.37 20.38
N PRO A 267 -6.72 29.60 20.21
CA PRO A 267 -6.84 30.28 18.92
C PRO A 267 -5.96 29.57 17.90
N ILE A 268 -6.25 29.77 16.62
CA ILE A 268 -5.34 29.36 15.56
C ILE A 268 -4.02 30.15 15.63
N SER A 269 -2.95 29.58 15.13
CA SER A 269 -1.67 30.27 15.01
C SER A 269 -1.74 31.44 14.02
N SER A 270 -0.81 32.39 14.12
CA SER A 270 -0.64 33.43 13.11
C SER A 270 -0.36 32.83 11.73
N ASP A 271 0.50 31.82 11.69
CA ASP A 271 0.92 31.18 10.44
C ASP A 271 -0.26 30.51 9.71
N LEU A 272 -1.11 29.80 10.48
CA LEU A 272 -2.32 29.22 9.90
C LEU A 272 -3.33 30.29 9.45
N ALA A 273 -3.49 31.37 10.22
CA ALA A 273 -4.37 32.47 9.86
C ALA A 273 -3.91 33.15 8.57
N GLU A 274 -2.61 33.42 8.44
CA GLU A 274 -2.00 34.02 7.26
C GLU A 274 -2.13 33.11 6.03
N ALA A 275 -1.87 31.81 6.18
CA ALA A 275 -2.02 30.85 5.09
C ALA A 275 -3.47 30.74 4.59
N VAL A 276 -4.46 30.73 5.50
CA VAL A 276 -5.88 30.76 5.13
C VAL A 276 -6.24 32.04 4.39
N ALA A 277 -5.79 33.20 4.90
CA ALA A 277 -6.01 34.49 4.24
C ALA A 277 -5.37 34.54 2.84
N GLN A 278 -4.20 33.97 2.68
CA GLN A 278 -3.49 33.84 1.40
C GLN A 278 -4.33 33.06 0.39
N VAL A 279 -4.83 31.87 0.76
CA VAL A 279 -5.69 31.06 -0.11
C VAL A 279 -6.98 31.77 -0.45
N GLN A 280 -7.62 32.45 0.50
CA GLN A 280 -8.81 33.25 0.27
C GLN A 280 -8.53 34.38 -0.74
N GLY A 281 -7.38 35.04 -0.61
CA GLY A 281 -6.92 36.05 -1.57
C GLY A 281 -6.73 35.48 -2.98
N TYR A 282 -6.21 34.26 -3.11
CA TYR A 282 -6.08 33.56 -4.40
C TYR A 282 -7.44 33.28 -5.03
N ILE A 283 -8.41 32.82 -4.25
CA ILE A 283 -9.77 32.54 -4.73
C ILE A 283 -10.44 33.84 -5.26
N GLU A 284 -10.27 34.94 -4.55
CA GLU A 284 -10.79 36.25 -4.96
C GLU A 284 -10.09 36.75 -6.22
N ALA A 285 -8.76 36.71 -6.23
CA ALA A 285 -7.96 37.14 -7.39
C ALA A 285 -8.26 36.31 -8.62
N TRP A 286 -8.43 35.02 -8.50
CA TRP A 286 -8.86 34.15 -9.57
C TRP A 286 -10.22 34.55 -10.13
N GLY A 287 -11.19 34.78 -9.24
CA GLY A 287 -12.54 35.24 -9.65
C GLY A 287 -12.52 36.54 -10.41
N THR A 288 -11.63 37.47 -10.07
CA THR A 288 -11.54 38.79 -10.68
C THR A 288 -10.76 38.78 -12.00
N ASN A 289 -9.65 38.06 -12.08
CA ASN A 289 -8.72 38.08 -13.21
C ASN A 289 -9.02 37.01 -14.27
N ALA A 290 -9.57 35.86 -13.88
CA ALA A 290 -9.96 34.81 -14.82
C ALA A 290 -11.02 35.23 -15.85
N SER A 291 -11.68 36.34 -15.63
CA SER A 291 -12.75 36.82 -16.54
C SER A 291 -12.24 37.20 -17.94
N ARG A 292 -10.96 37.48 -18.13
CA ARG A 292 -10.40 37.86 -19.44
C ARG A 292 -9.92 36.70 -20.29
N GLU A 293 -9.36 35.64 -19.65
CA GLU A 293 -8.80 34.47 -20.34
C GLU A 293 -9.61 33.19 -20.07
N ARG A 294 -10.68 33.34 -19.29
CA ARG A 294 -11.50 32.25 -18.77
C ARG A 294 -12.02 31.32 -19.84
N PHE A 295 -12.52 31.85 -20.92
CA PHE A 295 -13.23 31.06 -21.94
C PHE A 295 -12.27 30.10 -22.68
N GLY A 296 -11.08 30.57 -23.04
CA GLY A 296 -10.05 29.72 -23.67
C GLY A 296 -9.59 28.60 -22.75
N PHE A 297 -9.26 28.94 -21.51
CA PHE A 297 -8.77 27.96 -20.51
C PHE A 297 -9.85 26.92 -20.14
N GLU A 298 -11.11 27.33 -20.01
CA GLU A 298 -12.24 26.42 -19.75
C GLU A 298 -12.47 25.46 -20.92
N GLN A 299 -12.36 25.92 -22.16
CA GLN A 299 -12.49 25.05 -23.34
C GLN A 299 -11.33 24.10 -23.52
N GLU A 300 -10.09 24.59 -23.39
CA GLU A 300 -8.88 23.76 -23.56
C GLU A 300 -8.79 22.65 -22.53
N ASN A 301 -9.22 22.91 -21.29
CA ASN A 301 -9.10 21.96 -20.17
C ASN A 301 -10.41 21.26 -19.83
N ASN A 302 -11.51 21.58 -20.52
CA ASN A 302 -12.86 21.06 -20.25
C ASN A 302 -13.23 21.16 -18.77
N LEU A 303 -13.16 22.36 -18.20
CA LEU A 303 -13.42 22.60 -16.79
C LEU A 303 -14.14 23.96 -16.57
N THR A 304 -14.66 24.14 -15.37
CA THR A 304 -15.33 25.37 -14.95
C THR A 304 -14.48 26.12 -13.94
N THR A 305 -14.23 27.40 -14.18
CA THR A 305 -13.41 28.25 -13.31
C THR A 305 -14.22 29.03 -12.28
N ALA A 306 -15.55 28.86 -12.25
CA ALA A 306 -16.40 29.60 -11.32
C ALA A 306 -16.19 29.16 -9.87
N LYS A 307 -15.90 30.12 -9.00
CA LYS A 307 -15.75 29.90 -7.54
C LYS A 307 -14.82 28.73 -7.18
N PRO A 308 -13.52 28.83 -7.48
CA PRO A 308 -12.59 27.78 -7.17
C PRO A 308 -12.61 27.48 -5.67
N LYS A 309 -12.34 26.24 -5.32
CA LYS A 309 -12.11 25.82 -3.94
C LYS A 309 -10.63 25.91 -3.64
N GLY A 310 -10.27 26.34 -2.44
CA GLY A 310 -8.89 26.31 -1.95
C GLY A 310 -8.64 25.09 -1.09
N ILE A 311 -7.48 24.47 -1.23
CA ILE A 311 -6.97 23.45 -0.34
C ILE A 311 -5.68 23.99 0.26
N LEU A 312 -5.58 23.91 1.59
CA LEU A 312 -4.38 24.28 2.33
C LEU A 312 -3.82 23.03 3.02
N VAL A 313 -2.62 22.62 2.63
CA VAL A 313 -1.88 21.54 3.29
C VAL A 313 -0.89 22.17 4.27
N ILE A 314 -1.06 21.95 5.58
CA ILE A 314 -0.30 22.65 6.61
C ILE A 314 -0.23 21.86 7.91
N GLY A 315 0.95 21.85 8.55
CA GLY A 315 1.09 21.35 9.90
C GLY A 315 0.87 19.84 10.06
N ASN A 316 0.78 19.41 11.32
CA ASN A 316 0.62 18.01 11.69
C ASN A 316 -0.31 17.89 12.91
N THR A 317 -1.24 16.93 12.90
CA THR A 317 -2.16 16.73 14.04
C THR A 317 -1.47 16.22 15.31
N SER A 318 -0.20 15.81 15.25
CA SER A 318 0.57 15.47 16.45
C SER A 318 0.70 16.63 17.45
N GLU A 319 0.57 17.89 16.99
CA GLU A 319 0.48 19.07 17.85
C GLU A 319 -0.78 19.07 18.72
N LEU A 320 -1.83 18.41 18.26
CA LEU A 320 -3.15 18.39 18.89
C LEU A 320 -3.23 17.28 19.95
N ASP A 321 -2.38 17.36 20.97
CA ASP A 321 -2.18 16.35 22.02
C ASP A 321 -3.33 16.26 23.02
N THR A 322 -4.18 17.31 23.14
CA THR A 322 -5.32 17.36 24.05
C THR A 322 -6.66 17.42 23.32
N ALA A 323 -7.74 17.02 24.01
CA ALA A 323 -9.09 17.11 23.47
C ALA A 323 -9.50 18.56 23.15
N ASP A 324 -9.05 19.52 23.96
CA ASP A 324 -9.37 20.95 23.79
C ASP A 324 -8.67 21.52 22.54
N LYS A 325 -7.42 21.14 22.28
CA LYS A 325 -6.71 21.50 21.05
C LYS A 325 -7.38 20.91 19.81
N LYS A 326 -7.70 19.61 19.85
CA LYS A 326 -8.43 18.95 18.75
C LYS A 326 -9.75 19.65 18.46
N ARG A 327 -10.53 19.93 19.51
CA ARG A 327 -11.81 20.61 19.39
C ARG A 327 -11.65 22.00 18.79
N SER A 328 -10.68 22.78 19.27
CA SER A 328 -10.45 24.15 18.80
C SER A 328 -10.08 24.18 17.31
N PHE A 329 -9.17 23.30 16.86
CA PHE A 329 -8.77 23.17 15.48
C PHE A 329 -9.95 22.71 14.59
N GLU A 330 -10.70 21.67 15.00
CA GLU A 330 -11.83 21.15 14.25
C GLU A 330 -12.97 22.17 14.10
N LEU A 331 -13.26 22.93 15.14
CA LEU A 331 -14.29 23.99 15.06
C LEU A 331 -13.89 25.09 14.07
N PHE A 332 -12.61 25.45 14.04
CA PHE A 332 -12.11 26.44 13.11
C PHE A 332 -12.19 25.92 11.65
N ARG A 333 -11.56 24.77 11.35
CA ARG A 333 -11.52 24.29 9.96
C ARG A 333 -12.89 23.95 9.39
N LYS A 334 -13.83 23.46 10.21
CA LYS A 334 -15.21 23.20 9.78
C LYS A 334 -16.03 24.47 9.57
N GLY A 335 -15.61 25.60 10.12
CA GLY A 335 -16.23 26.90 9.88
C GLY A 335 -15.85 27.53 8.54
N LEU A 336 -14.83 27.01 7.85
CA LEU A 336 -14.38 27.51 6.57
C LEU A 336 -15.19 26.90 5.41
N ASN A 337 -15.76 27.75 4.57
CA ASN A 337 -16.60 27.27 3.45
C ASN A 337 -15.82 27.08 2.15
N GLN A 338 -14.82 27.93 1.88
CA GLN A 338 -14.11 27.96 0.60
C GLN A 338 -12.71 27.34 0.68
N VAL A 339 -12.16 27.22 1.89
CA VAL A 339 -10.83 26.66 2.12
C VAL A 339 -10.97 25.38 2.92
N GLU A 340 -10.42 24.31 2.41
CA GLU A 340 -10.27 23.04 3.10
C GLU A 340 -8.85 22.92 3.65
N ILE A 341 -8.73 22.72 4.97
CA ILE A 341 -7.45 22.51 5.62
C ILE A 341 -7.24 21.02 5.82
N ILE A 342 -6.11 20.53 5.36
CA ILE A 342 -5.64 19.15 5.59
C ILE A 342 -4.22 19.19 6.17
N THR A 343 -3.95 18.36 7.15
CA THR A 343 -2.59 18.21 7.67
C THR A 343 -1.82 17.12 6.93
N TYR A 344 -0.49 17.17 6.99
CA TYR A 344 0.36 16.21 6.28
C TYR A 344 0.15 14.77 6.72
N ASP A 345 -0.06 14.53 8.00
CA ASP A 345 -0.35 13.19 8.53
C ASP A 345 -1.73 12.69 8.10
N GLU A 346 -2.74 13.56 7.98
CA GLU A 346 -4.04 13.22 7.40
C GLU A 346 -3.91 12.88 5.91
N LEU A 347 -3.14 13.66 5.16
CA LEU A 347 -2.87 13.40 3.74
C LEU A 347 -2.13 12.06 3.58
N PHE A 348 -1.11 11.80 4.40
CA PHE A 348 -0.40 10.53 4.45
C PHE A 348 -1.33 9.35 4.78
N GLN A 349 -2.20 9.48 5.78
CA GLN A 349 -3.14 8.42 6.16
C GLN A 349 -4.15 8.12 5.03
N ARG A 350 -4.59 9.14 4.30
CA ARG A 350 -5.45 8.97 3.12
C ARG A 350 -4.71 8.18 2.03
N ALA A 351 -3.48 8.57 1.69
CA ALA A 351 -2.65 7.86 0.72
C ALA A 351 -2.42 6.38 1.13
N ARG A 352 -2.15 6.15 2.39
CA ARG A 352 -2.00 4.81 2.99
C ARG A 352 -3.27 3.97 2.88
N PHE A 353 -4.43 4.60 3.09
CA PHE A 353 -5.72 3.92 2.93
C PHE A 353 -5.99 3.50 1.48
N ILE A 354 -5.65 4.36 0.51
CA ILE A 354 -5.79 4.07 -0.93
C ILE A 354 -4.98 2.83 -1.31
N LEU A 355 -3.78 2.66 -0.77
CA LEU A 355 -2.95 1.48 -1.00
C LEU A 355 -3.48 0.19 -0.35
N GLY A 356 -4.62 0.26 0.35
CA GLY A 356 -5.20 -0.91 1.00
C GLY A 356 -4.38 -1.46 2.17
N LYS A 357 -3.38 -0.71 2.65
CA LYS A 357 -2.67 -1.00 3.88
C LYS A 357 -3.56 -0.71 5.10
N LYS A 358 -4.62 -1.50 5.28
CA LYS A 358 -5.21 -1.72 6.60
C LYS A 358 -4.30 -2.65 7.41
N GLU A 359 -3.11 -2.22 7.73
CA GLU A 359 -2.48 -2.71 8.94
C GLU A 359 -3.24 -2.06 10.09
N PHE A 360 -4.24 -2.78 10.60
CA PHE A 360 -4.67 -2.56 11.96
C PHE A 360 -3.42 -2.80 12.81
N GLU A 361 -2.69 -1.76 13.15
CA GLU A 361 -1.92 -1.74 14.37
C GLU A 361 -2.92 -2.16 15.45
N LYS A 362 -2.78 -3.39 15.92
CA LYS A 362 -3.35 -3.79 17.20
C LYS A 362 -2.77 -2.81 18.20
N SER A 363 -3.50 -1.71 18.39
CA SER A 363 -3.27 -0.79 19.48
C SER A 363 -3.18 -1.67 20.71
N SER A 364 -2.01 -1.72 21.33
CA SER A 364 -1.77 -2.30 22.66
C SER A 364 -2.42 -1.45 23.77
N ARG A 365 -3.59 -0.92 23.51
CA ARG A 365 -4.50 -0.33 24.48
C ARG A 365 -5.63 -1.32 24.69
N GLY A 366 -5.69 -1.84 25.93
CA GLY A 366 -6.69 -2.80 26.36
C GLY A 366 -8.07 -2.44 25.82
N VAL A 367 -8.65 -3.36 25.08
CA VAL A 367 -10.04 -3.33 24.70
C VAL A 367 -10.83 -3.46 25.99
N ILE A 368 -11.37 -2.36 26.48
CA ILE A 368 -12.53 -2.41 27.37
C ILE A 368 -13.64 -2.91 26.46
N SER A 369 -13.88 -4.20 26.46
CA SER A 369 -15.09 -4.78 25.88
C SER A 369 -16.27 -4.19 26.63
N PRO A 370 -17.21 -3.50 25.96
CA PRO A 370 -18.47 -3.22 26.59
C PRO A 370 -19.17 -4.57 26.80
N THR A 371 -19.31 -4.97 28.04
CA THR A 371 -20.23 -6.04 28.46
C THR A 371 -21.63 -5.57 28.11
N TYR A 372 -22.13 -5.92 26.93
CA TYR A 372 -23.55 -5.87 26.67
C TYR A 372 -24.20 -7.01 27.45
N GLY A 373 -24.85 -6.64 28.55
CA GLY A 373 -25.78 -7.52 29.23
C GLY A 373 -26.86 -7.93 28.22
N ASN A 374 -27.03 -9.23 28.03
CA ASN A 374 -28.13 -9.82 27.29
C ASN A 374 -29.46 -9.50 28.06
N THR A 375 -30.07 -8.38 27.71
CA THR A 375 -31.50 -8.15 27.94
C THR A 375 -32.10 -7.82 26.58
N THR A 376 -32.60 -8.83 25.92
CA THR A 376 -33.51 -8.70 24.77
C THR A 376 -34.80 -8.07 25.29
N PRO A 377 -35.22 -6.86 24.86
CA PRO A 377 -36.58 -6.40 25.13
C PRO A 377 -37.52 -7.23 24.24
N GLN A 378 -38.38 -7.99 24.87
CA GLN A 378 -39.58 -8.54 24.21
C GLN A 378 -40.48 -7.35 23.85
N ILE A 379 -40.57 -7.06 22.55
CA ILE A 379 -41.53 -6.09 22.01
C ILE A 379 -42.86 -6.84 21.87
N ASP A 380 -43.83 -6.46 22.69
CA ASP A 380 -45.22 -6.94 22.62
C ASP A 380 -45.93 -6.15 21.49
N TYR A 381 -46.33 -6.83 20.43
CA TYR A 381 -46.94 -6.22 19.24
C TYR A 381 -48.44 -5.92 19.38
N HIS A 382 -49.00 -5.92 20.62
CA HIS A 382 -50.43 -5.74 20.82
C HIS A 382 -50.90 -4.31 21.08
N ASP A 383 -50.02 -3.31 21.20
CA ASP A 383 -50.38 -1.91 21.49
C ASP A 383 -49.87 -0.94 20.42
N LEU A 384 -50.30 -1.09 19.18
CA LEU A 384 -50.24 -0.04 18.19
C LEU A 384 -51.66 0.46 17.89
N PRO A 385 -52.03 1.71 18.24
CA PRO A 385 -53.27 2.32 17.78
C PRO A 385 -53.12 2.68 16.29
N PHE A 386 -54.18 2.47 15.56
CA PHE A 386 -54.40 2.71 14.16
C PHE A 386 -54.00 4.08 13.67
#